data_2860afbe9a411badcadeef6ac5b0b7e1
#
_entry.id   2860afbe9a411badcadeef6ac5b0b7e1
#
_cell.length_a   1.000
_cell.length_b   1.000
_cell.length_c   1.000
_cell.angle_alpha   90.00
_cell.angle_beta   90.00
_cell.angle_gamma   90.00
#
_symmetry.space_group_name_H-M   'P 1'
#
loop_
_entity.id
_entity.type
_entity.pdbx_description
1 polymer ?
#
loop_
_entity_poly.entity_id
_entity_poly.type
_entity_poly.pdbx_seq_one_letter_code
_entity_poly.pdbx_strand_id
1 'polypeptide(L)'
;MPADTIATAIIGTPIGQLSVLAHGEALVGAGFTGDPGELHARLHPSLRQLPLAPAELPWLVKPLGDYFDGDLMALDGLPVHQPATALRQRLWAQLRAVRPGAPISYTVLAARAGIPGAARAAGAACAANLVAPVVPCHRALRSDGSLGGYYYGLARKEWLLRHEAAA
;
A
#
# COMPACT_ATOMS: atom_id res chain seq x y z
N MET A 1 -14.39 -15.20 10.76
CA MET A 1 -13.08 -14.97 11.35
C MET A 1 -13.18 -14.43 12.75
N PRO A 2 -12.47 -15.00 13.73
CA PRO A 2 -12.44 -14.42 15.06
C PRO A 2 -11.88 -12.99 15.00
N ALA A 3 -12.50 -12.08 15.74
CA ALA A 3 -12.07 -10.67 15.78
C ALA A 3 -10.71 -10.46 16.44
N ASP A 4 -10.17 -11.50 17.05
CA ASP A 4 -8.89 -11.49 17.77
C ASP A 4 -7.73 -12.10 16.97
N THR A 5 -7.89 -12.27 15.66
CA THR A 5 -6.84 -12.77 14.77
C THR A 5 -6.63 -11.83 13.59
N ILE A 6 -5.43 -11.88 13.01
CA ILE A 6 -5.12 -11.25 11.72
C ILE A 6 -5.21 -12.35 10.65
N ALA A 7 -6.18 -12.23 9.77
CA ALA A 7 -6.33 -13.14 8.65
C ALA A 7 -5.29 -12.86 7.58
N THR A 8 -4.70 -13.90 6.99
CA THR A 8 -3.68 -13.70 5.95
C THR A 8 -3.91 -14.63 4.76
N ALA A 9 -3.61 -14.11 3.56
CA ALA A 9 -3.56 -14.85 2.31
C ALA A 9 -2.35 -14.40 1.50
N ILE A 10 -1.91 -15.25 0.57
CA ILE A 10 -0.79 -14.95 -0.33
C ILE A 10 -1.30 -15.04 -1.75
N ILE A 11 -0.98 -14.04 -2.57
CA ILE A 11 -1.43 -13.91 -3.95
C ILE A 11 -0.22 -13.90 -4.86
N GLY A 12 -0.22 -14.73 -5.92
CA GLY A 12 0.80 -14.64 -6.98
C GLY A 12 0.55 -13.42 -7.86
N THR A 13 1.61 -12.66 -8.15
CA THR A 13 1.54 -11.51 -9.05
C THR A 13 2.66 -11.56 -10.06
N PRO A 14 2.61 -10.76 -11.15
CA PRO A 14 3.72 -10.67 -12.11
C PRO A 14 5.06 -10.24 -11.52
N ILE A 15 5.06 -9.62 -10.34
CA ILE A 15 6.27 -9.13 -9.67
C ILE A 15 6.54 -9.83 -8.34
N GLY A 16 6.02 -11.03 -8.17
CA GLY A 16 6.28 -11.88 -7.02
C GLY A 16 5.06 -12.08 -6.13
N GLN A 17 5.25 -12.79 -5.04
CA GLN A 17 4.18 -13.06 -4.09
C GLN A 17 3.81 -11.79 -3.32
N LEU A 18 2.51 -11.58 -3.16
CA LEU A 18 1.94 -10.50 -2.38
C LEU A 18 1.21 -11.11 -1.18
N SER A 19 1.66 -10.82 0.02
CA SER A 19 0.95 -11.20 1.24
C SER A 19 -0.02 -10.09 1.63
N VAL A 20 -1.21 -10.48 2.10
CA VAL A 20 -2.23 -9.56 2.61
C VAL A 20 -2.62 -9.95 4.01
N LEU A 21 -2.85 -8.96 4.86
CA LEU A 21 -3.28 -9.11 6.25
C LEU A 21 -4.56 -8.31 6.46
N ALA A 22 -5.58 -8.97 7.01
CA ALA A 22 -6.86 -8.34 7.30
C ALA A 22 -7.24 -8.50 8.77
N HIS A 23 -7.86 -7.48 9.33
CA HIS A 23 -8.47 -7.54 10.64
C HIS A 23 -9.92 -7.11 10.53
N GLY A 24 -10.84 -8.04 10.81
CA GLY A 24 -12.25 -7.81 10.53
C GLY A 24 -12.48 -7.56 9.04
N GLU A 25 -13.12 -6.45 8.71
CA GLU A 25 -13.47 -6.07 7.34
C GLU A 25 -12.49 -5.04 6.74
N ALA A 26 -11.30 -4.90 7.31
CA ALA A 26 -10.30 -3.93 6.85
C ALA A 26 -8.96 -4.60 6.55
N LEU A 27 -8.31 -4.11 5.50
CA LEU A 27 -6.93 -4.46 5.16
C LEU A 27 -5.99 -3.70 6.09
N VAL A 28 -5.12 -4.42 6.79
CA VAL A 28 -4.16 -3.82 7.74
C VAL A 28 -2.72 -3.95 7.29
N GLY A 29 -2.45 -4.82 6.33
CA GLY A 29 -1.12 -4.99 5.75
C GLY A 29 -1.19 -5.62 4.38
N ALA A 30 -0.30 -5.22 3.49
CA ALA A 30 -0.08 -5.83 2.18
C ALA A 30 1.33 -5.47 1.71
N GLY A 31 2.02 -6.43 1.13
CA GLY A 31 3.38 -6.19 0.64
C GLY A 31 3.93 -7.36 -0.15
N PHE A 32 4.91 -7.04 -0.99
CA PHE A 32 5.53 -8.00 -1.90
C PHE A 32 6.53 -8.89 -1.16
N THR A 33 6.02 -9.81 -0.40
CA THR A 33 6.76 -10.86 0.30
C THR A 33 5.92 -12.14 0.31
N GLY A 34 6.58 -13.27 0.30
CA GLY A 34 5.92 -14.57 0.49
C GLY A 34 5.80 -14.97 1.96
N ASP A 35 6.26 -14.12 2.87
CA ASP A 35 6.20 -14.37 4.31
C ASP A 35 5.32 -13.31 5.01
N PRO A 36 4.05 -13.65 5.32
CA PRO A 36 3.17 -12.71 6.04
C PRO A 36 3.74 -12.27 7.39
N GLY A 37 4.60 -13.08 8.01
CA GLY A 37 5.25 -12.74 9.27
C GLY A 37 6.12 -11.49 9.20
N GLU A 38 6.71 -11.21 8.04
CA GLU A 38 7.48 -9.98 7.82
C GLU A 38 6.60 -8.73 7.95
N LEU A 39 5.40 -8.76 7.39
CA LEU A 39 4.44 -7.66 7.52
C LEU A 39 3.88 -7.58 8.94
N HIS A 40 3.53 -8.72 9.52
CA HIS A 40 2.97 -8.81 10.85
C HIS A 40 3.91 -8.17 11.88
N ALA A 41 5.21 -8.41 11.78
CA ALA A 41 6.22 -7.85 12.69
C ALA A 41 6.29 -6.32 12.63
N ARG A 42 5.85 -5.71 11.54
CA ARG A 42 5.86 -4.26 11.31
C ARG A 42 4.54 -3.58 11.63
N LEU A 43 3.49 -4.32 11.95
CA LEU A 43 2.20 -3.73 12.29
C LEU A 43 2.30 -2.87 13.55
N HIS A 44 1.37 -1.92 13.66
CA HIS A 44 1.20 -1.15 14.87
C HIS A 44 1.02 -2.08 16.09
N PRO A 45 1.57 -1.76 17.27
CA PRO A 45 1.48 -2.64 18.45
C PRO A 45 0.07 -3.12 18.79
N SER A 46 -0.95 -2.31 18.55
CA SER A 46 -2.35 -2.69 18.78
C SER A 46 -2.82 -3.87 17.91
N LEU A 47 -2.20 -4.07 16.75
CA LEU A 47 -2.51 -5.17 15.83
C LEU A 47 -1.49 -6.30 15.92
N ARG A 48 -0.23 -5.97 16.12
CA ARG A 48 0.87 -6.94 16.14
C ARG A 48 0.72 -8.01 17.22
N GLN A 49 0.04 -7.71 18.32
CA GLN A 49 -0.21 -8.67 19.38
C GLN A 49 -1.21 -9.77 18.98
N LEU A 50 -1.99 -9.55 17.92
CA LEU A 50 -2.97 -10.52 17.45
C LEU A 50 -2.26 -11.58 16.58
N PRO A 51 -2.58 -12.88 16.74
CA PRO A 51 -1.93 -13.92 15.96
C PRO A 51 -2.38 -13.93 14.50
N LEU A 52 -1.50 -14.40 13.62
CA LEU A 52 -1.84 -14.65 12.21
C LEU A 52 -2.63 -15.94 12.08
N ALA A 53 -3.63 -15.94 11.20
CA ALA A 53 -4.38 -17.13 10.82
C ALA A 53 -4.64 -17.13 9.32
N PRO A 54 -4.27 -18.19 8.57
CA PRO A 54 -4.57 -18.28 7.15
C PRO A 54 -6.07 -18.22 6.88
N ALA A 55 -6.45 -17.55 5.79
CA ALA A 55 -7.84 -17.45 5.34
C ALA A 55 -7.87 -17.21 3.83
N GLU A 56 -9.01 -17.41 3.19
CA GLU A 56 -9.11 -17.24 1.74
C GLU A 56 -9.21 -15.77 1.32
N LEU A 57 -9.93 -14.92 2.05
CA LEU A 57 -10.05 -13.49 1.83
C LEU A 57 -10.44 -13.10 0.39
N PRO A 58 -11.51 -13.65 -0.19
CA PRO A 58 -11.88 -13.38 -1.59
C PRO A 58 -12.13 -11.90 -1.87
N TRP A 59 -12.61 -11.14 -0.89
CA TRP A 59 -12.87 -9.71 -1.03
C TRP A 59 -11.59 -8.87 -1.20
N LEU A 60 -10.41 -9.44 -0.91
CA LEU A 60 -9.09 -8.85 -1.19
C LEU A 60 -8.42 -9.51 -2.40
N VAL A 61 -8.48 -10.83 -2.47
CA VAL A 61 -7.81 -11.60 -3.53
C VAL A 61 -8.35 -11.23 -4.91
N LYS A 62 -9.67 -11.12 -5.04
CA LYS A 62 -10.27 -10.80 -6.33
C LYS A 62 -9.90 -9.40 -6.83
N PRO A 63 -10.10 -8.29 -6.07
CA PRO A 63 -9.73 -6.97 -6.57
C PRO A 63 -8.24 -6.83 -6.83
N LEU A 64 -7.38 -7.46 -6.05
CA LEU A 64 -5.94 -7.44 -6.30
C LEU A 64 -5.59 -8.17 -7.61
N GLY A 65 -6.18 -9.34 -7.86
CA GLY A 65 -6.03 -10.03 -9.13
C GLY A 65 -6.52 -9.19 -10.31
N ASP A 66 -7.68 -8.57 -10.18
CA ASP A 66 -8.23 -7.70 -11.21
C ASP A 66 -7.30 -6.51 -11.52
N TYR A 67 -6.69 -5.92 -10.48
CA TYR A 67 -5.71 -4.83 -10.66
C TYR A 67 -4.51 -5.28 -11.51
N PHE A 68 -3.91 -6.41 -11.19
CA PHE A 68 -2.76 -6.93 -11.94
C PHE A 68 -3.16 -7.37 -13.36
N ASP A 69 -4.42 -7.70 -13.59
CA ASP A 69 -4.97 -8.03 -14.90
C ASP A 69 -5.39 -6.81 -15.72
N GLY A 70 -5.23 -5.59 -15.18
CA GLY A 70 -5.44 -4.34 -15.90
C GLY A 70 -6.61 -3.48 -15.45
N ASP A 71 -7.42 -3.91 -14.49
CA ASP A 71 -8.45 -3.06 -13.88
C ASP A 71 -7.81 -2.18 -12.81
N LEU A 72 -7.27 -1.05 -13.24
CA LEU A 72 -6.47 -0.16 -12.39
C LEU A 72 -7.27 0.50 -11.26
N MET A 73 -8.60 0.52 -11.36
CA MET A 73 -9.47 1.09 -10.34
C MET A 73 -10.01 0.03 -9.37
N ALA A 74 -9.63 -1.24 -9.55
CA ALA A 74 -10.14 -2.35 -8.74
C ALA A 74 -9.83 -2.21 -7.24
N LEU A 75 -8.77 -1.49 -6.88
CA LEU A 75 -8.36 -1.30 -5.49
C LEU A 75 -9.05 -0.13 -4.80
N ASP A 76 -9.75 0.71 -5.55
CA ASP A 76 -10.48 1.82 -4.99
C ASP A 76 -11.61 1.32 -4.08
N GLY A 77 -11.79 1.96 -2.96
CA GLY A 77 -12.83 1.59 -2.02
C GLY A 77 -12.52 0.39 -1.12
N LEU A 78 -11.39 -0.29 -1.27
CA LEU A 78 -10.99 -1.30 -0.29
C LEU A 78 -10.76 -0.63 1.07
N PRO A 79 -11.43 -1.10 2.13
CA PRO A 79 -11.24 -0.51 3.46
C PRO A 79 -9.85 -0.83 4.00
N VAL A 80 -9.13 0.21 4.42
CA VAL A 80 -7.77 0.11 4.96
C VAL A 80 -7.74 0.69 6.36
N HIS A 81 -7.05 0.00 7.26
CA HIS A 81 -6.82 0.46 8.62
C HIS A 81 -5.32 0.37 8.94
N GLN A 82 -4.64 1.52 8.93
CA GLN A 82 -3.25 1.67 9.35
C GLN A 82 -3.20 2.67 10.51
N PRO A 83 -3.15 2.22 11.78
CA PRO A 83 -2.99 3.15 12.90
C PRO A 83 -1.70 3.96 12.77
N ALA A 84 -1.80 5.29 12.84
CA ALA A 84 -0.68 6.21 12.73
C ALA A 84 -1.10 7.62 13.16
N THR A 85 -0.16 8.57 13.11
CA THR A 85 -0.45 9.97 13.39
C THR A 85 -1.46 10.55 12.40
N ALA A 86 -2.15 11.62 12.80
CA ALA A 86 -3.12 12.30 11.93
C ALA A 86 -2.46 12.79 10.63
N LEU A 87 -1.21 13.27 10.69
CA LEU A 87 -0.47 13.70 9.51
C LEU A 87 -0.23 12.54 8.54
N ARG A 88 0.22 11.38 9.02
CA ARG A 88 0.42 10.20 8.17
C ARG A 88 -0.89 9.75 7.55
N GLN A 89 -1.98 9.75 8.30
CA GLN A 89 -3.30 9.42 7.77
C GLN A 89 -3.68 10.34 6.61
N ARG A 90 -3.42 11.64 6.73
CA ARG A 90 -3.70 12.61 5.65
C ARG A 90 -2.83 12.34 4.42
N LEU A 91 -1.55 12.05 4.62
CA LEU A 91 -0.63 11.74 3.51
C LEU A 91 -1.06 10.47 2.77
N TRP A 92 -1.41 9.41 3.48
CA TRP A 92 -1.89 8.18 2.86
C TRP A 92 -3.24 8.37 2.16
N ALA A 93 -4.14 9.18 2.71
CA ALA A 93 -5.41 9.51 2.05
C ALA A 93 -5.17 10.26 0.73
N GLN A 94 -4.22 11.19 0.70
CA GLN A 94 -3.84 11.89 -0.53
C GLN A 94 -3.20 10.95 -1.55
N LEU A 95 -2.38 10.01 -1.13
CA LEU A 95 -1.84 8.97 -2.02
C LEU A 95 -2.96 8.18 -2.68
N ARG A 96 -3.97 7.77 -1.93
CA ARG A 96 -5.11 7.03 -2.49
C ARG A 96 -5.94 7.84 -3.48
N ALA A 97 -5.89 9.17 -3.39
CA ALA A 97 -6.54 10.06 -4.34
C ALA A 97 -5.74 10.27 -5.62
N VAL A 98 -4.47 9.88 -5.65
CA VAL A 98 -3.64 9.94 -6.87
C VAL A 98 -4.11 8.86 -7.85
N ARG A 99 -4.46 9.27 -9.05
CA ARG A 99 -4.96 8.34 -10.06
C ARG A 99 -3.83 7.48 -10.65
N PRO A 100 -4.12 6.23 -11.02
CA PRO A 100 -3.16 5.41 -11.77
C PRO A 100 -2.75 6.12 -13.07
N GLY A 101 -1.47 6.08 -13.40
CA GLY A 101 -0.94 6.71 -14.60
C GLY A 101 -0.69 8.22 -14.48
N ALA A 102 -0.98 8.82 -13.33
CA ALA A 102 -0.77 10.25 -13.07
C ALA A 102 0.04 10.48 -11.78
N PRO A 103 1.28 9.95 -11.69
CA PRO A 103 2.09 10.08 -10.49
C PRO A 103 2.39 11.53 -10.15
N ILE A 104 2.60 11.82 -8.88
CA ILE A 104 2.91 13.16 -8.37
C ILE A 104 4.25 13.16 -7.65
N SER A 105 4.83 14.34 -7.43
CA SER A 105 6.05 14.45 -6.64
C SER A 105 5.74 14.39 -5.14
N TYR A 106 6.76 14.05 -4.33
CA TYR A 106 6.66 14.16 -2.87
C TYR A 106 6.31 15.59 -2.43
N THR A 107 6.81 16.59 -3.15
CA THR A 107 6.49 18.00 -2.90
C THR A 107 5.01 18.29 -3.09
N VAL A 108 4.43 17.82 -4.18
CA VAL A 108 2.98 17.96 -4.46
C VAL A 108 2.16 17.19 -3.44
N LEU A 109 2.57 15.98 -3.08
CA LEU A 109 1.90 15.17 -2.07
C LEU A 109 1.83 15.92 -0.72
N ALA A 110 2.96 16.47 -0.28
CA ALA A 110 3.03 17.26 0.95
C ALA A 110 2.08 18.47 0.90
N ALA A 111 2.07 19.20 -0.20
CA ALA A 111 1.18 20.36 -0.36
C ALA A 111 -0.29 19.95 -0.30
N ARG A 112 -0.67 18.86 -0.95
CA ARG A 112 -2.05 18.33 -0.91
C ARG A 112 -2.47 17.88 0.48
N ALA A 113 -1.53 17.44 1.31
CA ALA A 113 -1.80 17.06 2.70
C ALA A 113 -1.77 18.26 3.67
N GLY A 114 -1.60 19.49 3.18
CA GLY A 114 -1.63 20.70 4.00
C GLY A 114 -0.30 21.04 4.65
N ILE A 115 0.81 20.48 4.19
CA ILE A 115 2.16 20.71 4.73
C ILE A 115 3.12 21.10 3.60
N PRO A 116 2.88 22.21 2.86
CA PRO A 116 3.74 22.61 1.75
C PRO A 116 5.20 22.75 2.20
N GLY A 117 6.13 22.32 1.35
CA GLY A 117 7.56 22.34 1.68
C GLY A 117 8.06 21.15 2.49
N ALA A 118 7.19 20.24 2.93
CA ALA A 118 7.56 19.11 3.76
C ALA A 118 7.70 17.80 2.96
N ALA A 119 8.43 17.83 1.84
CA ALA A 119 8.64 16.63 1.00
C ALA A 119 9.27 15.47 1.76
N ARG A 120 10.13 15.73 2.76
CA ARG A 120 10.71 14.67 3.60
C ARG A 120 9.66 13.93 4.42
N ALA A 121 8.69 14.65 4.98
CA ALA A 121 7.58 14.03 5.71
C ALA A 121 6.73 13.16 4.79
N ALA A 122 6.49 13.61 3.56
CA ALA A 122 5.80 12.83 2.54
C ALA A 122 6.57 11.55 2.21
N GLY A 123 7.89 11.64 2.00
CA GLY A 123 8.74 10.49 1.77
C GLY A 123 8.75 9.51 2.95
N ALA A 124 8.79 10.01 4.17
CA ALA A 124 8.73 9.19 5.38
C ALA A 124 7.40 8.43 5.50
N ALA A 125 6.29 9.08 5.16
CA ALA A 125 4.97 8.42 5.14
C ALA A 125 4.91 7.30 4.09
N CYS A 126 5.51 7.52 2.92
CA CYS A 126 5.62 6.46 1.89
C CYS A 126 6.44 5.28 2.40
N ALA A 127 7.58 5.54 3.05
CA ALA A 127 8.44 4.49 3.62
C ALA A 127 7.74 3.72 4.74
N ALA A 128 6.85 4.35 5.48
CA ALA A 128 6.10 3.73 6.57
C ALA A 128 4.83 3.00 6.12
N ASN A 129 4.45 3.11 4.87
CA ASN A 129 3.25 2.46 4.34
C ASN A 129 3.40 0.94 4.34
N LEU A 130 2.49 0.24 5.02
CA LEU A 130 2.43 -1.23 5.08
C LEU A 130 1.31 -1.83 4.23
N VAL A 131 0.68 -1.06 3.35
CA VAL A 131 -0.49 -1.52 2.59
C VAL A 131 -0.26 -1.24 1.09
N ALA A 132 0.85 -1.73 0.57
CA ALA A 132 1.15 -1.63 -0.86
C ALA A 132 0.50 -2.79 -1.63
N PRO A 133 0.00 -2.59 -2.85
CA PRO A 133 -0.12 -1.34 -3.61
C PRO A 133 -1.44 -0.59 -3.38
N VAL A 134 -2.27 -1.01 -2.45
CA VAL A 134 -3.60 -0.43 -2.22
C VAL A 134 -3.48 1.03 -1.76
N VAL A 135 -2.58 1.33 -0.83
CA VAL A 135 -2.12 2.69 -0.59
C VAL A 135 -0.92 2.91 -1.50
N PRO A 136 -1.09 3.65 -2.60
CA PRO A 136 -0.15 3.59 -3.73
C PRO A 136 1.05 4.52 -3.56
N CYS A 137 1.91 4.22 -2.60
CA CYS A 137 3.13 5.00 -2.37
C CYS A 137 4.09 4.97 -3.58
N HIS A 138 3.94 4.01 -4.48
CA HIS A 138 4.69 3.98 -5.75
C HIS A 138 4.34 5.12 -6.69
N ARG A 139 3.20 5.82 -6.49
CA ARG A 139 2.78 6.97 -7.31
C ARG A 139 3.39 8.29 -6.86
N ALA A 140 4.27 8.28 -5.87
CA ALA A 140 5.01 9.45 -5.43
C ALA A 140 6.47 9.36 -5.93
N LEU A 141 6.94 10.41 -6.59
CA LEU A 141 8.25 10.49 -7.22
C LEU A 141 9.03 11.69 -6.68
N ARG A 142 10.34 11.75 -6.97
CA ARG A 142 11.11 12.97 -6.72
C ARG A 142 10.69 14.08 -7.68
N SER A 143 10.94 15.33 -7.29
CA SER A 143 10.56 16.50 -8.10
C SER A 143 11.22 16.54 -9.48
N ASP A 144 12.40 15.89 -9.63
CA ASP A 144 13.09 15.78 -10.92
C ASP A 144 12.57 14.65 -11.81
N GLY A 145 11.52 13.93 -11.36
CA GLY A 145 10.93 12.80 -12.06
C GLY A 145 11.60 11.46 -11.83
N SER A 146 12.70 11.41 -11.07
CA SER A 146 13.32 10.13 -10.70
C SER A 146 12.45 9.37 -9.69
N LEU A 147 12.63 8.04 -9.61
CA LEU A 147 11.72 7.17 -8.86
C LEU A 147 11.66 7.45 -7.36
N GLY A 148 12.77 7.89 -6.75
CA GLY A 148 12.87 7.91 -5.29
C GLY A 148 12.98 6.48 -4.75
N GLY A 149 12.63 6.28 -3.48
CA GLY A 149 12.71 4.97 -2.85
C GLY A 149 11.45 4.13 -3.03
N TYR A 150 11.59 2.84 -2.81
CA TYR A 150 10.49 1.89 -2.66
C TYR A 150 10.94 0.74 -1.78
N TYR A 151 10.17 0.41 -0.75
CA TYR A 151 10.56 -0.63 0.21
C TYR A 151 10.83 -1.98 -0.47
N TYR A 152 10.04 -2.31 -1.50
CA TYR A 152 10.14 -3.59 -2.22
C TYR A 152 11.05 -3.54 -3.45
N GLY A 153 11.86 -2.48 -3.58
CA GLY A 153 12.83 -2.32 -4.65
C GLY A 153 12.32 -1.49 -5.82
N LEU A 154 13.25 -0.79 -6.46
CA LEU A 154 12.94 0.12 -7.56
C LEU A 154 12.41 -0.60 -8.80
N ALA A 155 12.82 -1.85 -9.04
CA ALA A 155 12.30 -2.64 -10.16
C ALA A 155 10.78 -2.84 -10.04
N ARG A 156 10.27 -3.12 -8.85
CA ARG A 156 8.83 -3.25 -8.62
C ARG A 156 8.11 -1.92 -8.75
N LYS A 157 8.69 -0.84 -8.24
CA LYS A 157 8.11 0.50 -8.40
C LYS A 157 7.97 0.87 -9.86
N GLU A 158 9.02 0.66 -10.65
CA GLU A 158 9.01 0.91 -12.08
C GLU A 158 7.96 0.07 -12.79
N TRP A 159 7.84 -1.22 -12.45
CA TRP A 159 6.85 -2.10 -13.03
C TRP A 159 5.42 -1.60 -12.76
N LEU A 160 5.14 -1.23 -11.52
CA LEU A 160 3.81 -0.71 -11.14
C LEU A 160 3.47 0.56 -11.90
N LEU A 161 4.41 1.50 -12.02
CA LEU A 161 4.20 2.74 -12.76
C LEU A 161 3.95 2.48 -14.25
N ARG A 162 4.70 1.56 -14.87
CA ARG A 162 4.50 1.17 -16.26
C ARG A 162 3.17 0.46 -16.47
N HIS A 163 2.81 -0.43 -15.57
CA HIS A 163 1.53 -1.13 -15.59
C HIS A 163 0.36 -0.14 -15.58
N GLU A 164 0.44 0.87 -14.75
CA GLU A 164 -0.60 1.89 -14.64
C GLU A 164 -0.60 2.87 -15.83
N ALA A 165 0.54 3.12 -16.43
CA ALA A 165 0.66 3.99 -17.60
C ALA A 165 0.17 3.33 -18.90
N ALA A 166 0.15 2.00 -18.96
CA ALA A 166 -0.23 1.24 -20.14
C ALA A 166 -1.74 1.17 -20.38
N ALA A 167 -2.54 1.64 -19.42
CA ALA A 167 -4.00 1.57 -19.48
C ALA A 167 -4.60 2.72 -20.31
#